data_237a7b5f824f8f1ceae3c92882dd0949
#
_entry.id   237a7b5f824f8f1ceae3c92882dd0949
#
_cell.length_a   1.000
_cell.length_b   1.000
_cell.length_c   1.000
_cell.angle_alpha   90.00
_cell.angle_beta   90.00
_cell.angle_gamma   90.00
#
_symmetry.space_group_name_H-M   'P 1'
#
loop_
_entity.id
_entity.type
_entity.pdbx_description
1 polymer ?
#
loop_
_entity_poly.entity_id
_entity_poly.type
_entity_poly.pdbx_seq_one_letter_code
_entity_poly.pdbx_strand_id
1 'polypeptide(L)'
;MDHNEFCCIFDTTQYTGTPDAERCPSVVDVPAVIREFDALCNKGREEDARDLLEHTQAKAHDGGDWRAELSITSELLGQYRRTQEADKGLRAVNHALELIRAHGLGRTVSGATILLNAATTLKAFGHAPESLPIFTHVARVYADNLDPADYRFAGLYNNMALSYDDTGDVESAERFFMLALKTIEQTEHPENDSAVTWCNLAEMYGRRDLEDERIGDCLEMAWDCLNASDLPRDGYHAFTISKCAPTFDYFGYFLYAKELRERAEKIYAGT
;
A
#
# COMPACT_ATOMS: atom_id res chain seq x y z
N MET A 1 -12.96 24.34 -4.59
CA MET A 1 -12.93 23.27 -5.60
C MET A 1 -13.98 22.27 -5.19
N ASP A 2 -14.87 21.95 -6.12
CA ASP A 2 -16.00 21.07 -5.82
C ASP A 2 -15.51 19.67 -5.49
N HIS A 3 -15.82 19.18 -4.30
CA HIS A 3 -15.50 17.82 -3.85
C HIS A 3 -16.27 16.73 -4.63
N ASN A 4 -16.98 17.08 -5.69
CA ASN A 4 -17.84 16.17 -6.45
C ASN A 4 -17.18 15.55 -7.70
N GLU A 5 -15.91 15.86 -7.99
CA GLU A 5 -15.25 15.29 -9.19
C GLU A 5 -14.84 13.82 -9.06
N PHE A 6 -14.84 13.25 -7.86
CA PHE A 6 -14.47 11.85 -7.61
C PHE A 6 -15.67 10.89 -7.58
N CYS A 7 -16.85 11.32 -7.94
CA CYS A 7 -18.05 10.47 -8.01
C CYS A 7 -18.09 9.61 -9.28
N CYS A 8 -16.95 9.12 -9.76
CA CYS A 8 -16.94 8.09 -10.78
C CYS A 8 -16.97 6.72 -10.12
N ILE A 9 -18.14 6.09 -10.08
CA ILE A 9 -18.24 4.64 -9.86
C ILE A 9 -17.23 3.98 -10.81
N PHE A 10 -16.22 3.30 -10.25
CA PHE A 10 -15.24 2.57 -11.04
C PHE A 10 -15.98 1.53 -11.90
N ASP A 11 -16.11 1.83 -13.18
CA ASP A 11 -16.79 0.95 -14.14
C ASP A 11 -15.80 -0.07 -14.69
N THR A 12 -15.87 -1.29 -14.17
CA THR A 12 -15.00 -2.39 -14.59
C THR A 12 -15.05 -2.69 -16.08
N THR A 13 -16.14 -2.30 -16.81
CA THR A 13 -16.25 -2.52 -18.26
C THR A 13 -15.24 -1.68 -19.04
N GLN A 14 -14.79 -0.56 -18.50
CA GLN A 14 -13.77 0.30 -19.12
C GLN A 14 -12.35 -0.27 -19.05
N TYR A 15 -12.13 -1.30 -18.23
CA TYR A 15 -10.82 -1.92 -17.99
C TYR A 15 -10.71 -3.33 -18.58
N THR A 16 -11.51 -3.64 -19.61
CA THR A 16 -11.54 -4.96 -20.25
C THR A 16 -10.74 -5.06 -21.54
N GLY A 17 -10.06 -3.98 -21.94
CA GLY A 17 -9.22 -3.94 -23.15
C GLY A 17 -8.06 -4.93 -23.10
N THR A 18 -7.49 -5.20 -24.26
CA THR A 18 -6.24 -5.95 -24.39
C THR A 18 -5.05 -4.98 -24.32
N PRO A 19 -3.91 -5.43 -23.74
CA PRO A 19 -2.70 -4.60 -23.68
C PRO A 19 -2.28 -4.12 -25.06
N ASP A 20 -1.89 -2.85 -25.13
CA ASP A 20 -1.40 -2.23 -26.35
C ASP A 20 -0.09 -2.89 -26.79
N ALA A 21 -0.07 -3.44 -28.01
CA ALA A 21 1.10 -4.05 -28.60
C ALA A 21 2.02 -3.04 -29.29
N GLU A 22 1.65 -1.76 -29.37
CA GLU A 22 2.45 -0.73 -30.02
C GLU A 22 3.80 -0.53 -29.34
N ARG A 23 4.79 -0.16 -30.17
CA ARG A 23 6.12 0.20 -29.66
C ARG A 23 6.02 1.45 -28.81
N CYS A 24 6.19 1.26 -27.49
CA CYS A 24 6.40 2.36 -26.57
C CYS A 24 7.85 2.85 -26.69
N PRO A 25 8.12 4.14 -26.93
CA PRO A 25 9.46 4.68 -26.80
C PRO A 25 10.01 4.41 -25.39
N SER A 26 11.31 4.14 -25.28
CA SER A 26 11.99 4.03 -23.98
C SER A 26 12.86 5.27 -23.79
N VAL A 27 12.31 6.26 -23.10
CA VAL A 27 12.96 7.58 -22.87
C VAL A 27 13.56 7.66 -21.48
N VAL A 28 13.07 6.83 -20.57
CA VAL A 28 13.42 6.82 -19.14
C VAL A 28 13.97 5.45 -18.74
N ASP A 29 15.11 5.43 -18.06
CA ASP A 29 15.62 4.26 -17.33
C ASP A 29 14.95 4.19 -15.95
N VAL A 30 13.75 3.60 -15.90
CA VAL A 30 12.95 3.48 -14.66
C VAL A 30 13.75 2.82 -13.54
N PRO A 31 14.47 1.69 -13.73
CA PRO A 31 15.28 1.10 -12.67
C PRO A 31 16.35 2.04 -12.10
N ALA A 32 16.96 2.88 -12.92
CA ALA A 32 17.95 3.85 -12.43
C ALA A 32 17.27 4.95 -11.58
N VAL A 33 16.13 5.44 -12.04
CA VAL A 33 15.34 6.45 -11.30
C VAL A 33 14.88 5.91 -9.94
N ILE A 34 14.38 4.68 -9.88
CA ILE A 34 13.94 4.06 -8.62
C ILE A 34 15.12 3.92 -7.63
N ARG A 35 16.29 3.48 -8.09
CA ARG A 35 17.48 3.42 -7.22
C ARG A 35 17.88 4.80 -6.66
N GLU A 36 17.79 5.85 -7.48
CA GLU A 36 18.07 7.23 -7.02
C GLU A 36 16.99 7.73 -6.04
N PHE A 37 15.73 7.46 -6.33
CA PHE A 37 14.59 7.75 -5.45
C PHE A 37 14.78 7.08 -4.08
N ASP A 38 15.07 5.78 -4.04
CA ASP A 38 15.32 5.04 -2.79
C ASP A 38 16.50 5.63 -2.00
N ALA A 39 17.57 6.00 -2.71
CA ALA A 39 18.74 6.62 -2.09
C ALA A 39 18.43 8.01 -1.48
N LEU A 40 17.52 8.78 -2.08
CA LEU A 40 17.05 10.06 -1.54
C LEU A 40 16.16 9.84 -0.30
N CYS A 41 15.23 8.89 -0.38
CA CYS A 41 14.37 8.52 0.74
C CYS A 41 15.16 8.05 1.96
N ASN A 42 16.17 7.19 1.75
CA ASN A 42 17.05 6.70 2.81
C ASN A 42 17.88 7.82 3.47
N LYS A 43 18.05 8.95 2.82
CA LYS A 43 18.71 10.15 3.36
C LYS A 43 17.74 11.15 3.98
N GLY A 44 16.43 10.84 4.03
CA GLY A 44 15.39 11.75 4.50
C GLY A 44 15.14 12.95 3.58
N ARG A 45 15.56 12.88 2.31
CA ARG A 45 15.40 13.96 1.31
C ARG A 45 14.10 13.81 0.55
N GLU A 46 12.98 13.90 1.27
CA GLU A 46 11.63 13.62 0.73
C GLU A 46 11.22 14.54 -0.40
N GLU A 47 11.56 15.84 -0.32
CA GLU A 47 11.24 16.81 -1.36
C GLU A 47 12.02 16.51 -2.64
N ASP A 48 13.31 16.24 -2.54
CA ASP A 48 14.14 15.90 -3.71
C ASP A 48 13.69 14.57 -4.35
N ALA A 49 13.30 13.59 -3.53
CA ALA A 49 12.76 12.32 -4.01
C ALA A 49 11.46 12.52 -4.81
N ARG A 50 10.55 13.34 -4.29
CA ARG A 50 9.32 13.71 -4.99
C ARG A 50 9.62 14.45 -6.30
N ASP A 51 10.47 15.48 -6.26
CA ASP A 51 10.80 16.29 -7.42
C ASP A 51 11.46 15.46 -8.53
N LEU A 52 12.30 14.49 -8.17
CA LEU A 52 12.86 13.50 -9.11
C LEU A 52 11.76 12.73 -9.84
N LEU A 53 10.78 12.20 -9.11
CA LEU A 53 9.67 11.45 -9.70
C LEU A 53 8.77 12.34 -10.57
N GLU A 54 8.39 13.53 -10.10
CA GLU A 54 7.54 14.47 -10.85
C GLU A 54 8.22 14.91 -12.17
N HIS A 55 9.51 15.25 -12.11
CA HIS A 55 10.27 15.60 -13.32
C HIS A 55 10.38 14.42 -14.29
N THR A 56 10.62 13.21 -13.75
CA THR A 56 10.75 12.02 -14.58
C THR A 56 9.42 11.61 -15.22
N GLN A 57 8.29 11.76 -14.50
CA GLN A 57 6.96 11.52 -15.06
C GLN A 57 6.69 12.47 -16.23
N ALA A 58 6.97 13.77 -16.08
CA ALA A 58 6.81 14.76 -17.15
C ALA A 58 7.68 14.41 -18.37
N LYS A 59 8.94 14.04 -18.15
CA LYS A 59 9.85 13.60 -19.24
C LYS A 59 9.33 12.35 -19.97
N ALA A 60 8.79 11.38 -19.25
CA ALA A 60 8.20 10.18 -19.84
C ALA A 60 6.96 10.53 -20.69
N HIS A 61 6.09 11.38 -20.16
CA HIS A 61 4.90 11.89 -20.84
C HIS A 61 5.27 12.60 -22.17
N ASP A 62 6.16 13.59 -22.12
CA ASP A 62 6.61 14.35 -23.28
C ASP A 62 7.29 13.47 -24.34
N GLY A 63 7.94 12.41 -23.91
CA GLY A 63 8.60 11.42 -24.77
C GLY A 63 7.68 10.33 -25.30
N GLY A 64 6.42 10.26 -24.88
CA GLY A 64 5.47 9.21 -25.24
C GLY A 64 5.78 7.85 -24.61
N ASP A 65 6.64 7.82 -23.57
CA ASP A 65 7.01 6.61 -22.83
C ASP A 65 5.96 6.29 -21.74
N TRP A 66 4.75 5.93 -22.19
CA TRP A 66 3.63 5.68 -21.29
C TRP A 66 3.89 4.57 -20.26
N ARG A 67 4.81 3.62 -20.55
CA ARG A 67 5.17 2.56 -19.59
C ARG A 67 5.99 3.11 -18.43
N ALA A 68 6.97 3.95 -18.74
CA ALA A 68 7.73 4.66 -17.72
C ALA A 68 6.83 5.64 -16.96
N GLU A 69 6.01 6.41 -17.67
CA GLU A 69 5.04 7.34 -17.08
C GLU A 69 4.13 6.64 -16.06
N LEU A 70 3.54 5.50 -16.42
CA LEU A 70 2.67 4.72 -15.54
C LEU A 70 3.45 4.15 -14.34
N SER A 71 4.66 3.65 -14.54
CA SER A 71 5.50 3.14 -13.46
C SER A 71 5.86 4.23 -12.46
N ILE A 72 6.30 5.39 -12.94
CA ILE A 72 6.63 6.53 -12.09
C ILE A 72 5.37 7.09 -11.40
N THR A 73 4.22 7.11 -12.07
CA THR A 73 2.94 7.47 -11.44
C THR A 73 2.63 6.56 -10.25
N SER A 74 2.90 5.26 -10.38
CA SER A 74 2.71 4.30 -9.27
C SER A 74 3.59 4.62 -8.06
N GLU A 75 4.84 5.01 -8.27
CA GLU A 75 5.73 5.46 -7.18
C GLU A 75 5.24 6.78 -6.55
N LEU A 76 4.79 7.72 -7.39
CA LEU A 76 4.21 8.99 -6.92
C LEU A 76 2.97 8.78 -6.04
N LEU A 77 2.13 7.77 -6.32
CA LEU A 77 1.01 7.42 -5.44
C LEU A 77 1.50 7.08 -4.01
N GLY A 78 2.58 6.31 -3.91
CA GLY A 78 3.22 5.99 -2.62
C GLY A 78 3.83 7.22 -1.95
N GLN A 79 4.54 8.03 -2.72
CA GLN A 79 5.22 9.23 -2.23
C GLN A 79 4.21 10.25 -1.69
N TYR A 80 3.13 10.56 -2.41
CA TYR A 80 2.11 11.52 -1.97
C TYR A 80 1.36 11.03 -0.71
N ARG A 81 1.15 9.71 -0.54
CA ARG A 81 0.62 9.17 0.73
C ARG A 81 1.59 9.43 1.88
N ARG A 82 2.89 9.23 1.66
CA ARG A 82 3.91 9.42 2.69
C ARG A 82 4.05 10.88 3.10
N THR A 83 3.99 11.81 2.13
CA THR A 83 4.10 13.26 2.36
C THR A 83 2.76 13.94 2.65
N GLN A 84 1.65 13.19 2.69
CA GLN A 84 0.29 13.66 2.96
C GLN A 84 -0.19 14.75 1.95
N GLU A 85 0.23 14.63 0.69
CA GLU A 85 -0.14 15.55 -0.39
C GLU A 85 -1.42 15.08 -1.10
N ALA A 86 -2.58 15.22 -0.45
CA ALA A 86 -3.86 14.66 -0.90
C ALA A 86 -4.24 15.09 -2.33
N ASP A 87 -4.19 16.38 -2.64
CA ASP A 87 -4.56 16.90 -3.97
C ASP A 87 -3.69 16.31 -5.10
N LYS A 88 -2.39 16.16 -4.86
CA LYS A 88 -1.49 15.53 -5.83
C LYS A 88 -1.74 14.04 -5.94
N GLY A 89 -1.94 13.37 -4.80
CA GLY A 89 -2.25 11.95 -4.76
C GLY A 89 -3.52 11.61 -5.54
N LEU A 90 -4.60 12.36 -5.34
CA LEU A 90 -5.85 12.14 -6.05
C LEU A 90 -5.75 12.42 -7.56
N ARG A 91 -4.99 13.45 -7.96
CA ARG A 91 -4.69 13.65 -9.40
C ARG A 91 -3.89 12.50 -9.99
N ALA A 92 -2.89 11.99 -9.26
CA ALA A 92 -2.10 10.85 -9.71
C ALA A 92 -2.95 9.57 -9.82
N VAL A 93 -3.96 9.39 -8.95
CA VAL A 93 -4.95 8.30 -9.09
C VAL A 93 -5.67 8.39 -10.43
N ASN A 94 -6.28 9.54 -10.75
CA ASN A 94 -6.99 9.72 -12.01
C ASN A 94 -6.07 9.46 -13.20
N HIS A 95 -4.86 10.00 -13.17
CA HIS A 95 -3.89 9.81 -14.23
C HIS A 95 -3.51 8.33 -14.44
N ALA A 96 -3.27 7.59 -13.34
CA ALA A 96 -3.02 6.15 -13.43
C ALA A 96 -4.20 5.37 -14.02
N LEU A 97 -5.44 5.70 -13.62
CA LEU A 97 -6.66 5.10 -14.15
C LEU A 97 -6.82 5.35 -15.64
N GLU A 98 -6.54 6.58 -16.10
CA GLU A 98 -6.59 6.95 -17.52
C GLU A 98 -5.56 6.17 -18.35
N LEU A 99 -4.31 6.10 -17.91
CA LEU A 99 -3.26 5.33 -18.60
C LEU A 99 -3.57 3.84 -18.67
N ILE A 100 -4.01 3.23 -17.57
CA ILE A 100 -4.40 1.81 -17.53
C ILE A 100 -5.54 1.53 -18.51
N ARG A 101 -6.54 2.42 -18.58
CA ARG A 101 -7.66 2.29 -19.51
C ARG A 101 -7.21 2.48 -20.96
N ALA A 102 -6.44 3.53 -21.25
CA ALA A 102 -5.99 3.87 -22.59
C ALA A 102 -5.14 2.74 -23.21
N HIS A 103 -4.32 2.05 -22.40
CA HIS A 103 -3.42 0.99 -22.86
C HIS A 103 -3.92 -0.43 -22.55
N GLY A 104 -5.18 -0.60 -22.19
CA GLY A 104 -5.82 -1.91 -22.01
C GLY A 104 -5.22 -2.78 -20.90
N LEU A 105 -4.59 -2.19 -19.88
CA LEU A 105 -3.86 -2.92 -18.83
C LEU A 105 -4.74 -3.44 -17.69
N GLY A 106 -6.03 -3.13 -17.71
CA GLY A 106 -6.93 -3.41 -16.58
C GLY A 106 -7.09 -4.88 -16.21
N ARG A 107 -6.72 -5.82 -17.10
CA ARG A 107 -6.75 -7.28 -16.84
C ARG A 107 -5.37 -7.90 -16.64
N THR A 108 -4.33 -7.10 -16.69
CA THR A 108 -2.95 -7.58 -16.44
C THR A 108 -2.63 -7.50 -14.95
N VAL A 109 -1.75 -8.39 -14.48
CA VAL A 109 -1.26 -8.36 -13.09
C VAL A 109 -0.57 -7.02 -12.78
N SER A 110 0.25 -6.51 -13.71
CA SER A 110 0.92 -5.21 -13.52
C SER A 110 -0.06 -4.06 -13.41
N GLY A 111 -1.07 -3.99 -14.29
CA GLY A 111 -2.14 -2.99 -14.20
C GLY A 111 -2.92 -3.09 -12.89
N ALA A 112 -3.27 -4.32 -12.48
CA ALA A 112 -3.96 -4.56 -11.21
C ALA A 112 -3.12 -4.12 -9.99
N THR A 113 -1.79 -4.29 -10.02
CA THR A 113 -0.91 -3.81 -8.94
C THR A 113 -0.92 -2.28 -8.85
N ILE A 114 -0.95 -1.58 -9.98
CA ILE A 114 -1.06 -0.12 -9.99
C ILE A 114 -2.47 0.33 -9.54
N LEU A 115 -3.52 -0.39 -9.95
CA LEU A 115 -4.88 -0.16 -9.44
C LEU A 115 -4.96 -0.36 -7.92
N LEU A 116 -4.26 -1.36 -7.37
CA LEU A 116 -4.12 -1.55 -5.92
C LEU A 116 -3.53 -0.29 -5.25
N ASN A 117 -2.43 0.25 -5.79
CA ASN A 117 -1.80 1.48 -5.28
C ASN A 117 -2.73 2.69 -5.39
N ALA A 118 -3.48 2.82 -6.49
CA ALA A 118 -4.46 3.88 -6.68
C ALA A 118 -5.60 3.78 -5.65
N ALA A 119 -6.17 2.60 -5.45
CA ALA A 119 -7.21 2.35 -4.45
C ALA A 119 -6.71 2.61 -3.02
N THR A 120 -5.47 2.20 -2.70
CA THR A 120 -4.83 2.50 -1.41
C THR A 120 -4.67 4.00 -1.20
N THR A 121 -4.39 4.75 -2.27
CA THR A 121 -4.27 6.22 -2.21
C THR A 121 -5.63 6.88 -1.99
N LEU A 122 -6.68 6.44 -2.68
CA LEU A 122 -8.06 6.89 -2.43
C LEU A 122 -8.43 6.68 -0.96
N LYS A 123 -8.24 5.47 -0.44
CA LYS A 123 -8.51 5.14 0.96
C LYS A 123 -7.74 6.05 1.91
N ALA A 124 -6.43 6.24 1.68
CA ALA A 124 -5.58 7.05 2.55
C ALA A 124 -6.01 8.53 2.63
N PHE A 125 -6.68 9.04 1.61
CA PHE A 125 -7.19 10.40 1.54
C PHE A 125 -8.71 10.51 1.75
N GLY A 126 -9.32 9.51 2.41
CA GLY A 126 -10.72 9.57 2.87
C GLY A 126 -11.75 9.12 1.84
N HIS A 127 -11.33 8.52 0.71
CA HIS A 127 -12.20 8.00 -0.34
C HIS A 127 -12.32 6.47 -0.28
N ALA A 128 -12.55 5.93 0.92
CA ALA A 128 -12.67 4.48 1.13
C ALA A 128 -13.81 3.85 0.31
N PRO A 129 -15.02 4.46 0.21
CA PRO A 129 -16.09 3.91 -0.62
C PRO A 129 -15.69 3.74 -2.09
N GLU A 130 -14.96 4.71 -2.66
CA GLU A 130 -14.51 4.68 -4.06
C GLU A 130 -13.37 3.69 -4.30
N SER A 131 -12.60 3.36 -3.25
CA SER A 131 -11.51 2.37 -3.34
C SER A 131 -12.01 0.93 -3.44
N LEU A 132 -13.13 0.58 -2.81
CA LEU A 132 -13.65 -0.80 -2.71
C LEU A 132 -13.95 -1.46 -4.08
N PRO A 133 -14.62 -0.81 -5.05
CA PRO A 133 -14.83 -1.41 -6.37
C PRO A 133 -13.51 -1.66 -7.12
N ILE A 134 -12.48 -0.81 -6.93
CA ILE A 134 -11.16 -1.01 -7.52
C ILE A 134 -10.47 -2.23 -6.88
N PHE A 135 -10.45 -2.34 -5.56
CA PHE A 135 -9.92 -3.52 -4.88
C PHE A 135 -10.63 -4.81 -5.31
N THR A 136 -11.96 -4.76 -5.46
CA THR A 136 -12.74 -5.91 -5.94
C THR A 136 -12.33 -6.32 -7.36
N HIS A 137 -12.05 -5.35 -8.24
CA HIS A 137 -11.53 -5.63 -9.59
C HIS A 137 -10.14 -6.25 -9.52
N VAL A 138 -9.23 -5.68 -8.70
CA VAL A 138 -7.88 -6.23 -8.49
C VAL A 138 -7.96 -7.68 -7.99
N ALA A 139 -8.84 -7.97 -7.03
CA ALA A 139 -9.03 -9.34 -6.51
C ALA A 139 -9.38 -10.34 -7.62
N ARG A 140 -10.26 -9.96 -8.56
CA ARG A 140 -10.63 -10.80 -9.70
C ARG A 140 -9.44 -11.00 -10.64
N VAL A 141 -8.73 -9.93 -10.99
CA VAL A 141 -7.55 -10.04 -11.87
C VAL A 141 -6.47 -10.93 -11.26
N TYR A 142 -6.21 -10.79 -9.95
CA TYR A 142 -5.27 -11.66 -9.26
C TYR A 142 -5.74 -13.11 -9.23
N ALA A 143 -7.02 -13.36 -8.91
CA ALA A 143 -7.58 -14.71 -8.91
C ALA A 143 -7.53 -15.41 -10.29
N ASP A 144 -7.65 -14.64 -11.37
CA ASP A 144 -7.59 -15.17 -12.74
C ASP A 144 -6.16 -15.46 -13.22
N ASN A 145 -5.11 -14.86 -12.59
CA ASN A 145 -3.76 -14.85 -13.14
C ASN A 145 -2.66 -15.31 -12.16
N LEU A 146 -2.93 -15.40 -10.87
CA LEU A 146 -1.94 -15.72 -9.83
C LEU A 146 -2.30 -17.00 -9.07
N ASP A 147 -1.28 -17.61 -8.48
CA ASP A 147 -1.51 -18.69 -7.51
C ASP A 147 -2.28 -18.15 -6.29
N PRO A 148 -3.25 -18.87 -5.74
CA PRO A 148 -3.98 -18.46 -4.53
C PRO A 148 -3.08 -18.16 -3.32
N ALA A 149 -1.88 -18.72 -3.27
CA ALA A 149 -0.87 -18.46 -2.23
C ALA A 149 0.05 -17.27 -2.54
N ASP A 150 -0.17 -16.54 -3.64
CA ASP A 150 0.68 -15.40 -4.02
C ASP A 150 0.60 -14.29 -2.95
N TYR A 151 1.76 -13.82 -2.49
CA TYR A 151 1.90 -12.82 -1.42
C TYR A 151 1.14 -11.50 -1.70
N ARG A 152 0.89 -11.18 -2.96
CA ARG A 152 0.14 -9.96 -3.36
C ARG A 152 -1.28 -9.94 -2.84
N PHE A 153 -1.89 -11.10 -2.61
CA PHE A 153 -3.21 -11.18 -1.97
C PHE A 153 -3.18 -10.68 -0.52
N ALA A 154 -2.09 -10.86 0.20
CA ALA A 154 -1.97 -10.38 1.58
C ALA A 154 -2.14 -8.87 1.65
N GLY A 155 -1.36 -8.12 0.83
CA GLY A 155 -1.47 -6.68 0.75
C GLY A 155 -2.83 -6.20 0.26
N LEU A 156 -3.42 -6.90 -0.73
CA LEU A 156 -4.76 -6.60 -1.21
C LEU A 156 -5.81 -6.76 -0.10
N TYR A 157 -5.83 -7.89 0.59
CA TYR A 157 -6.82 -8.17 1.62
C TYR A 157 -6.67 -7.24 2.83
N ASN A 158 -5.44 -6.92 3.24
CA ASN A 158 -5.22 -5.95 4.30
C ASN A 158 -5.76 -4.55 3.94
N ASN A 159 -5.54 -4.08 2.71
CA ASN A 159 -6.06 -2.79 2.25
C ASN A 159 -7.58 -2.80 2.07
N MET A 160 -8.17 -3.90 1.60
CA MET A 160 -9.63 -4.09 1.57
C MET A 160 -10.23 -4.01 2.98
N ALA A 161 -9.61 -4.71 3.94
CA ALA A 161 -10.04 -4.69 5.33
C ALA A 161 -10.09 -3.27 5.89
N LEU A 162 -9.01 -2.51 5.71
CA LEU A 162 -8.94 -1.11 6.13
C LEU A 162 -10.01 -0.24 5.46
N SER A 163 -10.34 -0.48 4.18
CA SER A 163 -11.40 0.28 3.50
C SER A 163 -12.79 -0.09 4.01
N TYR A 164 -13.06 -1.36 4.29
CA TYR A 164 -14.32 -1.78 4.90
C TYR A 164 -14.47 -1.21 6.31
N ASP A 165 -13.40 -1.18 7.09
CA ASP A 165 -13.39 -0.56 8.41
C ASP A 165 -13.71 0.95 8.34
N ASP A 166 -13.08 1.69 7.42
CA ASP A 166 -13.34 3.10 7.20
C ASP A 166 -14.79 3.38 6.73
N THR A 167 -15.45 2.41 6.07
CA THR A 167 -16.87 2.50 5.69
C THR A 167 -17.83 1.98 6.76
N GLY A 168 -17.33 1.45 7.88
CA GLY A 168 -18.10 0.94 9.00
C GLY A 168 -18.59 -0.51 8.85
N ASP A 169 -18.22 -1.22 7.79
CA ASP A 169 -18.50 -2.65 7.59
C ASP A 169 -17.48 -3.52 8.33
N VAL A 170 -17.67 -3.65 9.65
CA VAL A 170 -16.78 -4.36 10.57
C VAL A 170 -16.64 -5.84 10.22
N GLU A 171 -17.74 -6.49 9.86
CA GLU A 171 -17.76 -7.92 9.55
C GLU A 171 -16.89 -8.22 8.32
N SER A 172 -17.03 -7.41 7.27
CA SER A 172 -16.17 -7.52 6.10
C SER A 172 -14.73 -7.18 6.42
N ALA A 173 -14.47 -6.14 7.21
CA ALA A 173 -13.12 -5.75 7.62
C ALA A 173 -12.40 -6.90 8.36
N GLU A 174 -13.02 -7.45 9.39
CA GLU A 174 -12.45 -8.58 10.16
C GLU A 174 -12.17 -9.78 9.25
N ARG A 175 -13.14 -10.16 8.40
CA ARG A 175 -12.98 -11.26 7.45
C ARG A 175 -11.78 -11.05 6.52
N PHE A 176 -11.58 -9.85 6.00
CA PHE A 176 -10.47 -9.58 5.10
C PHE A 176 -9.12 -9.50 5.83
N PHE A 177 -9.05 -9.01 7.06
CA PHE A 177 -7.84 -9.12 7.89
C PHE A 177 -7.47 -10.58 8.15
N MET A 178 -8.43 -11.44 8.46
CA MET A 178 -8.17 -12.87 8.64
C MET A 178 -7.71 -13.56 7.36
N LEU A 179 -8.24 -13.15 6.19
CA LEU A 179 -7.74 -13.62 4.89
C LEU A 179 -6.31 -13.14 4.63
N ALA A 180 -5.98 -11.90 4.98
CA ALA A 180 -4.62 -11.38 4.87
C ALA A 180 -3.64 -12.21 5.71
N LEU A 181 -3.94 -12.44 7.00
CA LEU A 181 -3.13 -13.26 7.90
C LEU A 181 -2.92 -14.67 7.34
N LYS A 182 -4.00 -15.33 6.91
CA LYS A 182 -3.92 -16.67 6.31
C LYS A 182 -3.03 -16.71 5.06
N THR A 183 -3.01 -15.66 4.26
CA THR A 183 -2.15 -15.59 3.07
C THR A 183 -0.70 -15.32 3.48
N ILE A 184 -0.48 -14.43 4.45
CA ILE A 184 0.85 -14.11 4.98
C ILE A 184 1.53 -15.35 5.57
N GLU A 185 0.81 -16.21 6.29
CA GLU A 185 1.32 -17.47 6.85
C GLU A 185 1.95 -18.40 5.81
N GLN A 186 1.64 -18.22 4.53
CA GLN A 186 2.18 -19.05 3.44
C GLN A 186 3.45 -18.46 2.81
N THR A 187 3.90 -17.29 3.28
CA THR A 187 5.12 -16.63 2.81
C THR A 187 6.35 -17.11 3.59
N GLU A 188 7.53 -16.87 3.05
CA GLU A 188 8.80 -17.33 3.67
C GLU A 188 9.10 -16.60 5.00
N HIS A 189 8.73 -15.32 5.12
CA HIS A 189 8.93 -14.50 6.32
C HIS A 189 7.64 -13.75 6.67
N PRO A 190 6.67 -14.43 7.31
CA PRO A 190 5.34 -13.89 7.57
C PRO A 190 5.29 -12.84 8.69
N GLU A 191 6.31 -12.76 9.53
CA GLU A 191 6.25 -12.14 10.85
C GLU A 191 5.99 -10.62 10.76
N ASN A 192 6.72 -9.92 9.89
CA ASN A 192 6.59 -8.48 9.74
C ASN A 192 5.21 -8.06 9.25
N ASP A 193 4.70 -8.72 8.22
CA ASP A 193 3.39 -8.42 7.64
C ASP A 193 2.24 -8.84 8.57
N SER A 194 2.41 -9.96 9.28
CA SER A 194 1.47 -10.41 10.33
C SER A 194 1.37 -9.38 11.45
N ALA A 195 2.51 -8.87 11.94
CA ALA A 195 2.53 -7.87 13.01
C ALA A 195 1.75 -6.61 12.62
N VAL A 196 1.94 -6.10 11.40
CA VAL A 196 1.17 -4.94 10.89
C VAL A 196 -0.32 -5.26 10.84
N THR A 197 -0.69 -6.44 10.35
CA THR A 197 -2.10 -6.84 10.22
C THR A 197 -2.77 -7.00 11.59
N TRP A 198 -2.08 -7.57 12.58
CA TRP A 198 -2.56 -7.66 13.96
C TRP A 198 -2.72 -6.27 14.60
N CYS A 199 -1.78 -5.34 14.38
CA CYS A 199 -1.93 -3.95 14.84
C CYS A 199 -3.16 -3.28 14.20
N ASN A 200 -3.39 -3.47 12.90
CA ASN A 200 -4.57 -2.93 12.21
C ASN A 200 -5.88 -3.51 12.79
N LEU A 201 -5.91 -4.80 13.14
CA LEU A 201 -7.05 -5.44 13.82
C LEU A 201 -7.30 -4.82 15.20
N ALA A 202 -6.24 -4.63 16.01
CA ALA A 202 -6.35 -3.98 17.31
C ALA A 202 -6.95 -2.57 17.17
N GLU A 203 -6.48 -1.78 16.20
CA GLU A 203 -7.02 -0.46 15.92
C GLU A 203 -8.48 -0.49 15.46
N MET A 204 -8.85 -1.47 14.62
CA MET A 204 -10.23 -1.66 14.18
C MET A 204 -11.17 -1.93 15.37
N TYR A 205 -10.78 -2.80 16.30
CA TYR A 205 -11.56 -3.06 17.51
C TYR A 205 -11.61 -1.83 18.41
N GLY A 206 -10.47 -1.20 18.67
CA GLY A 206 -10.35 -0.05 19.55
C GLY A 206 -11.10 1.20 19.08
N ARG A 207 -11.32 1.37 17.78
CA ARG A 207 -12.16 2.45 17.24
C ARG A 207 -13.64 2.31 17.67
N ARG A 208 -14.06 1.13 18.09
CA ARG A 208 -15.44 0.83 18.49
C ARG A 208 -15.60 0.71 19.99
N ASP A 209 -14.68 0.01 20.61
CA ASP A 209 -14.65 -0.19 22.05
C ASP A 209 -13.20 -0.33 22.53
N LEU A 210 -12.74 0.63 23.34
CA LEU A 210 -11.38 0.61 23.88
C LEU A 210 -11.17 -0.45 24.97
N GLU A 211 -12.27 -1.07 25.47
CA GLU A 211 -12.24 -2.15 26.46
C GLU A 211 -12.41 -3.53 25.80
N ASP A 212 -12.45 -3.62 24.48
CA ASP A 212 -12.55 -4.91 23.75
C ASP A 212 -11.34 -5.79 24.07
N GLU A 213 -11.58 -6.95 24.69
CA GLU A 213 -10.53 -7.90 25.09
C GLU A 213 -9.66 -8.36 23.91
N ARG A 214 -10.22 -8.40 22.68
CA ARG A 214 -9.49 -8.78 21.47
C ARG A 214 -8.35 -7.84 21.11
N ILE A 215 -8.35 -6.61 21.61
CA ILE A 215 -7.23 -5.66 21.41
C ILE A 215 -5.96 -6.23 22.04
N GLY A 216 -6.03 -6.72 23.28
CA GLY A 216 -4.91 -7.34 23.96
C GLY A 216 -4.35 -8.54 23.20
N ASP A 217 -5.23 -9.45 22.79
CA ASP A 217 -4.85 -10.63 22.02
C ASP A 217 -4.12 -10.26 20.71
N CYS A 218 -4.65 -9.28 19.97
CA CYS A 218 -4.03 -8.81 18.73
C CYS A 218 -2.64 -8.19 18.98
N LEU A 219 -2.47 -7.42 20.06
CA LEU A 219 -1.18 -6.80 20.40
C LEU A 219 -0.15 -7.85 20.87
N GLU A 220 -0.57 -8.88 21.59
CA GLU A 220 0.30 -10.01 21.93
C GLU A 220 0.76 -10.76 20.68
N MET A 221 -0.15 -11.07 19.76
CA MET A 221 0.21 -11.70 18.49
C MET A 221 1.17 -10.83 17.66
N ALA A 222 0.94 -9.52 17.59
CA ALA A 222 1.85 -8.60 16.92
C ALA A 222 3.24 -8.57 17.59
N TRP A 223 3.27 -8.56 18.91
CA TRP A 223 4.51 -8.59 19.70
C TRP A 223 5.31 -9.87 19.46
N ASP A 224 4.67 -11.02 19.48
CA ASP A 224 5.29 -12.31 19.22
C ASP A 224 5.89 -12.39 17.82
N CYS A 225 5.16 -11.91 16.82
CA CYS A 225 5.67 -11.78 15.45
C CYS A 225 6.93 -10.93 15.38
N LEU A 226 6.94 -9.73 16.02
CA LEU A 226 8.09 -8.82 16.02
C LEU A 226 9.30 -9.33 16.81
N ASN A 227 9.11 -10.36 17.64
CA ASN A 227 10.17 -11.00 18.45
C ASN A 227 10.57 -12.38 17.96
N ALA A 228 10.04 -12.85 16.84
CA ALA A 228 10.40 -14.16 16.28
C ALA A 228 11.92 -14.28 16.10
N SER A 229 12.48 -15.46 16.46
CA SER A 229 13.93 -15.70 16.48
C SER A 229 14.58 -15.60 15.12
N ASP A 230 13.84 -16.04 14.09
CA ASP A 230 14.35 -16.20 12.73
C ASP A 230 14.08 -14.98 11.84
N LEU A 231 13.49 -13.93 12.43
CA LEU A 231 13.14 -12.70 11.72
C LEU A 231 14.39 -11.89 11.40
N PRO A 232 14.67 -11.58 10.10
CA PRO A 232 15.76 -10.70 9.71
C PRO A 232 15.63 -9.30 10.37
N ARG A 233 16.71 -8.83 10.99
CA ARG A 233 16.76 -7.51 11.66
C ARG A 233 17.29 -6.45 10.67
N ASP A 234 16.64 -6.31 9.54
CA ASP A 234 17.02 -5.42 8.43
C ASP A 234 16.18 -4.12 8.40
N GLY A 235 16.37 -3.33 7.35
CA GLY A 235 15.64 -2.07 7.17
C GLY A 235 14.12 -2.27 7.03
N TYR A 236 13.67 -3.41 6.49
CA TYR A 236 12.23 -3.72 6.40
C TYR A 236 11.64 -3.99 7.79
N HIS A 237 12.36 -4.73 8.62
CA HIS A 237 11.96 -4.93 10.01
C HIS A 237 11.92 -3.61 10.81
N ALA A 238 12.92 -2.75 10.65
CA ALA A 238 12.93 -1.43 11.30
C ALA A 238 11.75 -0.57 10.88
N PHE A 239 11.39 -0.59 9.57
CA PHE A 239 10.22 0.09 9.05
C PHE A 239 8.92 -0.46 9.65
N THR A 240 8.78 -1.79 9.72
CA THR A 240 7.62 -2.47 10.33
C THR A 240 7.46 -2.09 11.80
N ILE A 241 8.53 -2.17 12.57
CA ILE A 241 8.55 -1.75 13.98
C ILE A 241 8.08 -0.30 14.12
N SER A 242 8.59 0.60 13.28
CA SER A 242 8.23 2.02 13.31
C SER A 242 6.74 2.25 13.03
N LYS A 243 6.11 1.35 12.28
CA LYS A 243 4.65 1.38 12.03
C LYS A 243 3.84 0.81 13.20
N CYS A 244 4.31 -0.25 13.83
CA CYS A 244 3.58 -0.93 14.91
C CYS A 244 3.70 -0.18 16.25
N ALA A 245 4.84 0.44 16.56
CA ALA A 245 5.09 1.08 17.84
C ALA A 245 4.01 2.13 18.25
N PRO A 246 3.47 2.98 17.35
CA PRO A 246 2.39 3.90 17.69
C PRO A 246 1.11 3.20 18.18
N THR A 247 0.77 2.04 17.63
CA THR A 247 -0.41 1.26 18.03
C THR A 247 -0.26 0.75 19.45
N PHE A 248 0.91 0.20 19.81
CA PHE A 248 1.21 -0.20 21.18
C PHE A 248 1.14 0.99 22.16
N ASP A 249 1.65 2.15 21.76
CA ASP A 249 1.63 3.37 22.57
C ASP A 249 0.18 3.84 22.81
N TYR A 250 -0.64 3.83 21.76
CA TYR A 250 -2.04 4.24 21.81
C TYR A 250 -2.88 3.40 22.79
N PHE A 251 -2.63 2.08 22.85
CA PHE A 251 -3.32 1.18 23.78
C PHE A 251 -2.63 1.02 25.13
N GLY A 252 -1.66 1.86 25.46
CA GLY A 252 -1.03 1.91 26.79
C GLY A 252 0.11 0.92 27.03
N TYR A 253 0.58 0.22 26.02
CA TYR A 253 1.73 -0.69 26.08
C TYR A 253 3.05 0.09 25.90
N PHE A 254 3.25 1.13 26.71
CA PHE A 254 4.35 2.10 26.59
C PHE A 254 5.75 1.49 26.61
N LEU A 255 5.96 0.43 27.39
CA LEU A 255 7.27 -0.25 27.47
C LEU A 255 7.60 -0.97 26.15
N TYR A 256 6.62 -1.63 25.55
CA TYR A 256 6.76 -2.30 24.25
C TYR A 256 7.00 -1.26 23.15
N ALA A 257 6.20 -0.21 23.11
CA ALA A 257 6.37 0.88 22.17
C ALA A 257 7.76 1.53 22.23
N LYS A 258 8.28 1.74 23.44
CA LYS A 258 9.62 2.28 23.66
C LYS A 258 10.69 1.31 23.15
N GLU A 259 10.61 0.03 23.51
CA GLU A 259 11.55 -0.99 23.06
C GLU A 259 11.57 -1.10 21.53
N LEU A 260 10.40 -1.10 20.89
CA LEU A 260 10.30 -1.14 19.45
C LEU A 260 10.99 0.07 18.79
N ARG A 261 10.78 1.28 19.30
CA ARG A 261 11.45 2.50 18.77
C ARG A 261 12.96 2.41 18.90
N GLU A 262 13.47 2.05 20.09
CA GLU A 262 14.91 1.89 20.33
C GLU A 262 15.54 0.83 19.41
N ARG A 263 14.82 -0.25 19.13
CA ARG A 263 15.23 -1.31 18.20
C ARG A 263 15.30 -0.81 16.77
N ALA A 264 14.29 -0.07 16.31
CA ALA A 264 14.28 0.51 14.96
C ALA A 264 15.45 1.49 14.77
N GLU A 265 15.70 2.37 15.77
CA GLU A 265 16.81 3.32 15.73
C GLU A 265 18.18 2.61 15.62
N LYS A 266 18.39 1.52 16.37
CA LYS A 266 19.63 0.73 16.29
C LYS A 266 19.83 0.12 14.91
N ILE A 267 18.78 -0.46 14.31
CA ILE A 267 18.85 -1.04 12.97
C ILE A 267 19.19 0.04 11.93
N TYR A 268 18.52 1.20 11.99
CA TYR A 268 18.82 2.31 11.08
C TYR A 268 20.24 2.89 11.27
N ALA A 269 20.74 2.88 12.49
CA ALA A 269 22.12 3.30 12.80
C ALA A 269 23.19 2.25 12.39
N GLY A 270 22.79 1.04 12.02
CA GLY A 270 23.71 -0.05 11.69
C GLY A 270 24.43 -0.64 12.91
N THR A 271 23.83 -0.55 14.11
CA THR A 271 24.43 -0.99 15.39
C THR A 271 23.61 -2.10 16.05
#